data_70086936a49e982dd94249389a594b3d
#
_entry.id   70086936a49e982dd94249389a594b3d
#
_cell.length_a   1.000
_cell.length_b   1.000
_cell.length_c   1.000
_cell.angle_alpha   90.00
_cell.angle_beta   90.00
_cell.angle_gamma   90.00
#
_symmetry.space_group_name_H-M   'P 1'
#
loop_
_entity.id
_entity.type
_entity.pdbx_description
1 polymer ?
#
loop_
_entity_poly.entity_id
_entity_poly.type
_entity_poly.pdbx_seq_one_letter_code
_entity_poly.pdbx_strand_id
1 'polypeptide(L)'
;RFFKKFLDKDHLFTQCSESNSLLEALVFLFSGSQILTDSLFSEPSYLNWLSRHRTLIKSKDVLIRDFYEWENFDEKDFSSILRKFKKREYIRIGLRDLLGNVELMETVGDISNLADVCLQIAYEKANRDLQKKHGIPSYEDPDGNLKVSEFAILGMGKLGGQELNYSSDIDLIYIYTSSHGETQLDSSQTTSGIKISNHEYFSKLARQITKYINEITSEGNVFRVDLDLRPDGPSGEIANSLASCETYYQSWGKTWERQAMIKARVSAGSESLGRDFFSMMEPFI
;
A
#
# COMPACT_ATOMS: atom_id res chain seq x y z
N ARG A 1 0.49 -33.40 -3.95
CA ARG A 1 1.15 -32.48 -4.91
C ARG A 1 2.13 -31.53 -4.20
N PHE A 2 1.75 -30.92 -3.06
CA PHE A 2 2.55 -29.97 -2.27
C PHE A 2 3.93 -30.57 -1.89
N PHE A 3 3.93 -31.72 -1.22
CA PHE A 3 5.16 -32.38 -0.78
C PHE A 3 6.14 -32.76 -1.90
N LYS A 4 5.67 -32.85 -3.15
CA LYS A 4 6.54 -33.11 -4.31
C LYS A 4 7.36 -31.90 -4.76
N LYS A 5 6.95 -30.69 -4.38
CA LYS A 5 7.64 -29.44 -4.73
C LYS A 5 8.72 -29.04 -3.71
N PHE A 6 8.71 -29.64 -2.52
CA PHE A 6 9.74 -29.38 -1.52
C PHE A 6 11.07 -30.07 -1.90
N LEU A 7 12.14 -29.29 -1.88
CA LEU A 7 13.50 -29.78 -2.11
C LEU A 7 13.96 -30.67 -0.96
N ASP A 8 13.61 -30.30 0.28
CA ASP A 8 13.92 -31.06 1.50
C ASP A 8 12.63 -31.59 2.14
N LYS A 9 12.22 -32.78 1.72
CA LYS A 9 11.00 -33.44 2.20
C LYS A 9 11.18 -33.94 3.64
N ASP A 10 12.37 -34.38 4.00
CA ASP A 10 12.64 -34.94 5.31
C ASP A 10 12.57 -33.86 6.39
N HIS A 11 13.08 -32.66 6.10
CA HIS A 11 12.93 -31.50 6.99
C HIS A 11 11.46 -31.10 7.17
N LEU A 12 10.69 -31.09 6.08
CA LEU A 12 9.26 -30.78 6.13
C LEU A 12 8.48 -31.81 6.95
N PHE A 13 8.73 -33.10 6.73
CA PHE A 13 8.09 -34.18 7.50
C PHE A 13 8.46 -34.11 8.98
N THR A 14 9.71 -33.80 9.30
CA THR A 14 10.18 -33.57 10.67
C THR A 14 9.42 -32.40 11.31
N GLN A 15 9.35 -31.26 10.66
CA GLN A 15 8.59 -30.08 11.16
C GLN A 15 7.11 -30.40 11.39
N CYS A 16 6.47 -31.11 10.46
CA CYS A 16 5.07 -31.51 10.61
C CYS A 16 4.86 -32.56 11.71
N SER A 17 5.82 -33.46 11.91
CA SER A 17 5.74 -34.48 12.98
C SER A 17 6.02 -33.91 14.36
N GLU A 18 6.85 -32.88 14.46
CA GLU A 18 7.17 -32.18 15.70
C GLU A 18 6.10 -31.15 16.11
N SER A 19 5.26 -30.70 15.16
CA SER A 19 4.23 -29.69 15.40
C SER A 19 2.87 -30.09 14.83
N ASN A 20 2.05 -30.77 15.65
CA ASN A 20 0.66 -31.07 15.31
C ASN A 20 -0.13 -29.82 14.91
N SER A 21 0.17 -28.66 15.51
CA SER A 21 -0.50 -27.41 15.19
C SER A 21 -0.14 -26.85 13.81
N LEU A 22 1.07 -27.16 13.28
CA LEU A 22 1.43 -26.79 11.89
C LEU A 22 0.70 -27.69 10.89
N LEU A 23 0.64 -29.00 11.19
CA LEU A 23 -0.10 -29.94 10.33
C LEU A 23 -1.57 -29.59 10.26
N GLU A 24 -2.21 -29.30 11.39
CA GLU A 24 -3.60 -28.85 11.49
C GLU A 24 -3.80 -27.57 10.65
N ALA A 25 -2.93 -26.58 10.80
CA ALA A 25 -2.97 -25.34 10.05
C ALA A 25 -2.91 -25.57 8.53
N LEU A 26 -2.04 -26.48 8.06
CA LEU A 26 -1.97 -26.87 6.66
C LEU A 26 -3.24 -27.57 6.17
N VAL A 27 -3.85 -28.43 6.99
CA VAL A 27 -5.12 -29.08 6.65
C VAL A 27 -6.22 -28.02 6.48
N PHE A 28 -6.35 -27.08 7.41
CA PHE A 28 -7.32 -25.96 7.29
C PHE A 28 -7.05 -25.11 6.05
N LEU A 29 -5.78 -24.76 5.77
CA LEU A 29 -5.42 -23.99 4.59
C LEU A 29 -5.83 -24.70 3.30
N PHE A 30 -5.47 -25.98 3.16
CA PHE A 30 -5.73 -26.77 1.95
C PHE A 30 -7.21 -27.10 1.72
N SER A 31 -8.00 -27.18 2.78
CA SER A 31 -9.44 -27.41 2.70
C SER A 31 -10.25 -26.12 2.61
N GLY A 32 -9.76 -25.01 3.16
CA GLY A 32 -10.52 -23.78 3.34
C GLY A 32 -10.31 -22.76 2.21
N SER A 33 -9.12 -22.72 1.57
CA SER A 33 -8.84 -21.70 0.55
C SER A 33 -7.91 -22.18 -0.57
N GLN A 34 -8.45 -22.33 -1.76
CA GLN A 34 -7.65 -22.69 -2.95
C GLN A 34 -6.61 -21.60 -3.28
N ILE A 35 -6.96 -20.33 -3.17
CA ILE A 35 -6.06 -19.21 -3.51
C ILE A 35 -4.83 -19.18 -2.59
N LEU A 36 -5.05 -19.34 -1.28
CA LEU A 36 -3.96 -19.38 -0.31
C LEU A 36 -3.11 -20.65 -0.47
N THR A 37 -3.76 -21.76 -0.79
CA THR A 37 -3.09 -23.04 -1.11
C THR A 37 -2.18 -22.90 -2.34
N ASP A 38 -2.69 -22.32 -3.43
CA ASP A 38 -1.90 -22.11 -4.64
C ASP A 38 -0.73 -21.14 -4.40
N SER A 39 -0.95 -20.11 -3.58
CA SER A 39 0.09 -19.18 -3.16
C SER A 39 1.22 -19.88 -2.39
N LEU A 40 0.90 -20.78 -1.46
CA LEU A 40 1.89 -21.58 -0.76
C LEU A 40 2.57 -22.61 -1.69
N PHE A 41 1.85 -23.15 -2.67
CA PHE A 41 2.41 -24.06 -3.66
C PHE A 41 3.38 -23.37 -4.62
N SER A 42 3.14 -22.09 -4.92
CA SER A 42 4.05 -21.31 -5.78
C SER A 42 5.36 -21.00 -5.10
N GLU A 43 5.36 -20.80 -3.77
CA GLU A 43 6.54 -20.46 -2.98
C GLU A 43 6.58 -21.29 -1.68
N PRO A 44 7.07 -22.54 -1.76
CA PRO A 44 7.12 -23.44 -0.60
C PRO A 44 7.97 -22.95 0.57
N SER A 45 8.92 -22.05 0.34
CA SER A 45 9.76 -21.44 1.38
C SER A 45 8.96 -20.69 2.45
N TYR A 46 7.76 -20.23 2.09
CA TYR A 46 6.85 -19.57 3.06
C TYR A 46 6.46 -20.48 4.23
N LEU A 47 6.54 -21.79 4.08
CA LEU A 47 6.18 -22.71 5.17
C LEU A 47 7.10 -22.54 6.38
N ASN A 48 8.42 -22.44 6.16
CA ASN A 48 9.37 -22.24 7.25
C ASN A 48 9.12 -20.93 7.99
N TRP A 49 8.73 -19.90 7.27
CA TRP A 49 8.35 -18.62 7.85
C TRP A 49 7.00 -18.72 8.59
N LEU A 50 5.99 -19.36 7.99
CA LEU A 50 4.67 -19.57 8.60
C LEU A 50 4.73 -20.37 9.90
N SER A 51 5.64 -21.35 10.01
CA SER A 51 5.82 -22.15 11.22
C SER A 51 6.04 -21.28 12.46
N ARG A 52 6.68 -20.11 12.30
CA ARG A 52 7.02 -19.16 13.37
C ARG A 52 6.06 -17.98 13.47
N HIS A 53 5.36 -17.61 12.39
CA HIS A 53 4.62 -16.34 12.29
C HIS A 53 3.10 -16.50 12.14
N ARG A 54 2.58 -17.70 11.92
CA ARG A 54 1.18 -17.95 11.57
C ARG A 54 0.15 -17.42 12.58
N THR A 55 0.53 -17.27 13.85
CA THR A 55 -0.37 -16.81 14.92
C THR A 55 -0.13 -15.34 15.30
N LEU A 56 0.89 -14.69 14.74
CA LEU A 56 1.28 -13.34 15.14
C LEU A 56 0.32 -12.28 14.61
N ILE A 57 -0.09 -11.36 15.49
CA ILE A 57 -0.68 -10.08 15.13
C ILE A 57 0.47 -9.11 14.86
N LYS A 58 0.41 -8.37 13.75
CA LYS A 58 1.49 -7.45 13.37
C LYS A 58 0.96 -6.03 13.23
N SER A 59 1.60 -5.09 13.91
CA SER A 59 1.38 -3.66 13.67
C SER A 59 1.96 -3.25 12.30
N LYS A 60 1.59 -2.07 11.81
CA LYS A 60 2.16 -1.50 10.58
C LYS A 60 3.67 -1.39 10.65
N ASP A 61 4.23 -0.94 11.78
CA ASP A 61 5.68 -0.80 11.97
C ASP A 61 6.41 -2.15 11.88
N VAL A 62 5.81 -3.21 12.44
CA VAL A 62 6.35 -4.57 12.32
C VAL A 62 6.32 -5.03 10.86
N LEU A 63 5.23 -4.77 10.13
CA LEU A 63 5.11 -5.13 8.72
C LEU A 63 6.13 -4.38 7.85
N ILE A 64 6.34 -3.08 8.09
CA ILE A 64 7.35 -2.27 7.39
C ILE A 64 8.76 -2.84 7.64
N ARG A 65 9.08 -3.10 8.91
CA ARG A 65 10.36 -3.71 9.28
C ARG A 65 10.55 -5.06 8.59
N ASP A 66 9.55 -5.95 8.65
CA ASP A 66 9.59 -7.28 8.04
C ASP A 66 9.77 -7.23 6.51
N PHE A 67 9.36 -6.15 5.86
CA PHE A 67 9.60 -5.93 4.44
C PHE A 67 11.07 -5.60 4.16
N TYR A 68 11.66 -4.65 4.90
CA TYR A 68 13.04 -4.21 4.68
C TYR A 68 14.08 -5.22 5.20
N GLU A 69 13.73 -6.05 6.18
CA GLU A 69 14.57 -7.15 6.69
C GLU A 69 14.44 -8.44 5.87
N TRP A 70 13.75 -8.42 4.73
CA TRP A 70 13.63 -9.60 3.88
C TRP A 70 14.99 -10.07 3.38
N GLU A 71 15.34 -11.36 3.61
CA GLU A 71 16.67 -11.94 3.41
C GLU A 71 17.32 -11.72 2.03
N ASN A 72 16.51 -11.47 0.99
CA ASN A 72 16.98 -11.25 -0.38
C ASN A 72 16.45 -9.92 -0.94
N PHE A 73 16.39 -8.88 -0.11
CA PHE A 73 15.94 -7.59 -0.58
C PHE A 73 16.93 -7.00 -1.59
N ASP A 74 16.53 -6.94 -2.87
CA ASP A 74 17.23 -6.22 -3.93
C ASP A 74 16.30 -5.11 -4.48
N GLU A 75 16.72 -3.85 -4.37
CA GLU A 75 15.95 -2.71 -4.89
C GLU A 75 15.62 -2.82 -6.39
N LYS A 76 16.42 -3.56 -7.16
CA LYS A 76 16.16 -3.79 -8.59
C LYS A 76 14.95 -4.69 -8.83
N ASP A 77 14.62 -5.54 -7.88
CA ASP A 77 13.49 -6.47 -7.95
C ASP A 77 12.32 -6.05 -7.05
N PHE A 78 12.26 -4.76 -6.69
CA PHE A 78 11.29 -4.19 -5.75
C PHE A 78 9.85 -4.62 -6.04
N SER A 79 9.43 -4.58 -7.31
CA SER A 79 8.07 -4.93 -7.70
C SER A 79 7.71 -6.39 -7.39
N SER A 80 8.65 -7.32 -7.61
CA SER A 80 8.46 -8.75 -7.30
C SER A 80 8.43 -8.96 -5.78
N ILE A 81 9.37 -8.34 -5.06
CA ILE A 81 9.47 -8.45 -3.60
C ILE A 81 8.19 -7.94 -2.91
N LEU A 82 7.64 -6.80 -3.35
CA LEU A 82 6.40 -6.25 -2.78
C LEU A 82 5.21 -7.21 -2.96
N ARG A 83 5.10 -7.86 -4.13
CA ARG A 83 4.06 -8.86 -4.40
C ARG A 83 4.24 -10.12 -3.55
N LYS A 84 5.46 -10.62 -3.45
CA LYS A 84 5.81 -11.78 -2.61
C LYS A 84 5.54 -11.50 -1.14
N PHE A 85 5.90 -10.30 -0.66
CA PHE A 85 5.61 -9.85 0.70
C PHE A 85 4.10 -9.86 0.98
N LYS A 86 3.30 -9.24 0.10
CA LYS A 86 1.84 -9.25 0.23
C LYS A 86 1.27 -10.67 0.23
N LYS A 87 1.71 -11.54 -0.67
CA LYS A 87 1.25 -12.95 -0.70
C LYS A 87 1.53 -13.68 0.59
N ARG A 88 2.75 -13.53 1.11
CA ARG A 88 3.19 -14.17 2.36
C ARG A 88 2.31 -13.72 3.54
N GLU A 89 2.09 -12.41 3.68
CA GLU A 89 1.24 -11.88 4.75
C GLU A 89 -0.24 -12.28 4.57
N TYR A 90 -0.74 -12.36 3.33
CA TYR A 90 -2.09 -12.87 3.05
C TYR A 90 -2.28 -14.31 3.51
N ILE A 91 -1.27 -15.18 3.32
CA ILE A 91 -1.35 -16.56 3.82
C ILE A 91 -1.39 -16.55 5.35
N ARG A 92 -0.58 -15.72 6.01
CA ARG A 92 -0.57 -15.58 7.49
C ARG A 92 -1.94 -15.13 8.01
N ILE A 93 -2.48 -14.04 7.45
CA ILE A 93 -3.78 -13.48 7.86
C ILE A 93 -4.89 -14.51 7.61
N GLY A 94 -4.94 -15.09 6.40
CA GLY A 94 -5.97 -16.07 6.03
C GLY A 94 -5.89 -17.37 6.83
N LEU A 95 -4.70 -17.78 7.22
CA LEU A 95 -4.54 -18.96 8.07
C LEU A 95 -5.07 -18.72 9.50
N ARG A 96 -4.83 -17.53 10.07
CA ARG A 96 -5.40 -17.13 11.37
C ARG A 96 -6.93 -17.10 11.33
N ASP A 97 -7.48 -16.56 10.24
CA ASP A 97 -8.92 -16.49 10.00
C ASP A 97 -9.54 -17.90 9.89
N LEU A 98 -8.96 -18.78 9.06
CA LEU A 98 -9.41 -20.17 8.87
C LEU A 98 -9.33 -21.03 10.15
N LEU A 99 -8.38 -20.76 11.02
CA LEU A 99 -8.25 -21.45 12.31
C LEU A 99 -9.30 -20.97 13.33
N GLY A 100 -10.08 -19.93 13.03
CA GLY A 100 -11.13 -19.42 13.92
C GLY A 100 -10.60 -18.74 15.18
N ASN A 101 -9.33 -18.33 15.19
CA ASN A 101 -8.67 -17.72 16.36
C ASN A 101 -8.78 -16.20 16.40
N VAL A 102 -9.52 -15.60 15.48
CA VAL A 102 -9.67 -14.15 15.33
C VAL A 102 -11.09 -13.77 14.97
N GLU A 103 -11.50 -12.58 15.38
CA GLU A 103 -12.76 -12.02 14.95
C GLU A 103 -12.65 -11.40 13.55
N LEU A 104 -13.80 -11.28 12.85
CA LEU A 104 -13.85 -10.70 11.51
C LEU A 104 -13.20 -9.31 11.44
N MET A 105 -13.45 -8.46 12.46
CA MET A 105 -12.90 -7.10 12.49
C MET A 105 -11.37 -7.09 12.61
N GLU A 106 -10.77 -8.06 13.25
CA GLU A 106 -9.31 -8.21 13.29
C GLU A 106 -8.75 -8.63 11.93
N THR A 107 -9.41 -9.56 11.25
CA THR A 107 -8.99 -10.02 9.91
C THR A 107 -9.04 -8.87 8.89
N VAL A 108 -10.15 -8.12 8.81
CA VAL A 108 -10.29 -7.01 7.84
C VAL A 108 -9.38 -5.83 8.19
N GLY A 109 -9.14 -5.60 9.49
CA GLY A 109 -8.15 -4.64 9.97
C GLY A 109 -6.72 -5.01 9.58
N ASP A 110 -6.33 -6.27 9.73
CA ASP A 110 -5.01 -6.79 9.32
C ASP A 110 -4.80 -6.64 7.80
N ILE A 111 -5.83 -6.93 6.98
CA ILE A 111 -5.78 -6.75 5.53
C ILE A 111 -5.64 -5.28 5.17
N SER A 112 -6.38 -4.38 5.84
CA SER A 112 -6.31 -2.94 5.63
C SER A 112 -4.94 -2.38 6.03
N ASN A 113 -4.39 -2.81 7.15
CA ASN A 113 -3.04 -2.44 7.59
C ASN A 113 -1.97 -2.91 6.60
N LEU A 114 -2.11 -4.10 6.05
CA LEU A 114 -1.21 -4.61 5.01
C LEU A 114 -1.29 -3.76 3.73
N ALA A 115 -2.48 -3.32 3.33
CA ALA A 115 -2.66 -2.44 2.18
C ALA A 115 -1.99 -1.07 2.43
N ASP A 116 -2.18 -0.47 3.60
CA ASP A 116 -1.54 0.78 3.99
C ASP A 116 -0.01 0.67 3.94
N VAL A 117 0.55 -0.43 4.48
CA VAL A 117 1.99 -0.68 4.46
C VAL A 117 2.52 -0.86 3.05
N CYS A 118 1.83 -1.59 2.19
CA CYS A 118 2.22 -1.72 0.78
C CYS A 118 2.19 -0.37 0.04
N LEU A 119 1.19 0.48 0.33
CA LEU A 119 1.09 1.84 -0.22
C LEU A 119 2.23 2.73 0.28
N GLN A 120 2.54 2.69 1.58
CA GLN A 120 3.63 3.46 2.18
C GLN A 120 4.99 3.09 1.57
N ILE A 121 5.27 1.81 1.47
CA ILE A 121 6.52 1.29 0.88
C ILE A 121 6.63 1.67 -0.60
N ALA A 122 5.53 1.57 -1.37
CA ALA A 122 5.49 1.96 -2.77
C ALA A 122 5.70 3.47 -2.95
N TYR A 123 5.09 4.29 -2.07
CA TYR A 123 5.29 5.73 -2.03
C TYR A 123 6.74 6.10 -1.75
N GLU A 124 7.34 5.56 -0.69
CA GLU A 124 8.72 5.84 -0.30
C GLU A 124 9.71 5.51 -1.43
N LYS A 125 9.53 4.35 -2.07
CA LYS A 125 10.38 3.94 -3.20
C LYS A 125 10.22 4.87 -4.39
N ALA A 126 8.99 5.16 -4.81
CA ALA A 126 8.71 6.01 -5.96
C ALA A 126 9.18 7.45 -5.72
N ASN A 127 8.93 7.99 -4.52
CA ASN A 127 9.35 9.34 -4.14
C ASN A 127 10.88 9.47 -4.10
N ARG A 128 11.58 8.49 -3.51
CA ARG A 128 13.05 8.45 -3.49
C ARG A 128 13.66 8.43 -4.89
N ASP A 129 13.09 7.63 -5.79
CA ASP A 129 13.58 7.52 -7.17
C ASP A 129 13.34 8.82 -7.95
N LEU A 130 12.19 9.46 -7.76
CA LEU A 130 11.88 10.75 -8.39
C LEU A 130 12.74 11.89 -7.82
N GLN A 131 12.96 11.92 -6.52
CA GLN A 131 13.84 12.91 -5.87
C GLN A 131 15.28 12.80 -6.39
N LYS A 132 15.80 11.58 -6.54
CA LYS A 132 17.14 11.36 -7.15
C LYS A 132 17.24 11.93 -8.57
N LYS A 133 16.15 11.92 -9.33
CA LYS A 133 16.11 12.32 -10.73
C LYS A 133 15.76 13.81 -10.92
N HIS A 134 14.86 14.33 -10.11
CA HIS A 134 14.25 15.65 -10.32
C HIS A 134 14.48 16.62 -9.17
N GLY A 135 15.00 16.16 -8.03
CA GLY A 135 15.12 16.96 -6.81
C GLY A 135 13.85 16.93 -5.94
N ILE A 136 13.82 17.77 -4.92
CA ILE A 136 12.77 17.81 -3.90
C ILE A 136 11.67 18.78 -4.34
N PRO A 137 10.39 18.37 -4.46
CA PRO A 137 9.30 19.24 -4.83
C PRO A 137 9.09 20.31 -3.74
N SER A 138 9.03 21.58 -4.12
CA SER A 138 8.98 22.70 -3.20
C SER A 138 8.08 23.81 -3.73
N TYR A 139 7.57 24.64 -2.83
CA TYR A 139 6.75 25.81 -3.14
C TYR A 139 7.09 26.95 -2.20
N GLU A 140 6.77 28.17 -2.59
CA GLU A 140 6.84 29.35 -1.72
C GLU A 140 5.51 29.50 -0.97
N ASP A 141 5.60 29.61 0.36
CA ASP A 141 4.45 29.95 1.20
C ASP A 141 4.04 31.44 1.02
N PRO A 142 2.90 31.91 1.57
CA PRO A 142 2.48 33.31 1.46
C PRO A 142 3.48 34.32 2.02
N ASP A 143 4.37 33.90 2.91
CA ASP A 143 5.42 34.72 3.50
C ASP A 143 6.72 34.73 2.67
N GLY A 144 6.73 34.00 1.53
CA GLY A 144 7.90 33.88 0.64
C GLY A 144 8.93 32.86 1.10
N ASN A 145 8.61 32.01 2.08
CA ASN A 145 9.54 30.96 2.51
C ASN A 145 9.40 29.70 1.65
N LEU A 146 10.52 29.14 1.25
CA LEU A 146 10.53 27.86 0.52
C LEU A 146 10.19 26.71 1.45
N LYS A 147 9.14 25.96 1.12
CA LYS A 147 8.65 24.78 1.82
C LYS A 147 8.68 23.55 0.93
N VAL A 148 8.91 22.39 1.53
CA VAL A 148 8.76 21.11 0.80
C VAL A 148 7.27 20.86 0.56
N SER A 149 6.93 20.49 -0.67
CA SER A 149 5.58 20.06 -1.01
C SER A 149 5.38 18.60 -0.66
N GLU A 150 4.39 18.32 0.16
CA GLU A 150 4.08 16.99 0.69
C GLU A 150 3.05 16.25 -0.19
N PHE A 151 2.96 14.95 0.02
CA PHE A 151 2.03 14.06 -0.67
C PHE A 151 1.36 13.12 0.32
N ALA A 152 0.06 12.86 0.13
CA ALA A 152 -0.68 11.88 0.92
C ALA A 152 -1.58 11.02 0.02
N ILE A 153 -1.81 9.81 0.47
CA ILE A 153 -2.72 8.83 -0.12
C ILE A 153 -3.89 8.65 0.83
N LEU A 154 -5.06 9.05 0.39
CA LEU A 154 -6.29 8.84 1.12
C LEU A 154 -6.87 7.48 0.74
N GLY A 155 -7.11 6.62 1.70
CA GLY A 155 -7.90 5.41 1.56
C GLY A 155 -9.37 5.74 1.71
N MET A 156 -10.16 5.29 0.75
CA MET A 156 -11.60 5.50 0.67
C MET A 156 -12.35 4.19 0.88
N GLY A 157 -13.66 4.23 0.91
CA GLY A 157 -14.50 3.04 0.92
C GLY A 157 -14.14 2.05 2.04
N LYS A 158 -13.92 0.80 1.68
CA LYS A 158 -13.56 -0.27 2.64
C LYS A 158 -12.16 -0.09 3.23
N LEU A 159 -11.19 0.41 2.42
CA LEU A 159 -9.86 0.71 2.93
C LEU A 159 -9.91 1.84 3.96
N GLY A 160 -10.64 2.90 3.66
CA GLY A 160 -10.85 4.01 4.58
C GLY A 160 -11.48 3.57 5.90
N GLY A 161 -12.53 2.73 5.84
CA GLY A 161 -13.20 2.16 7.02
C GLY A 161 -12.42 1.05 7.75
N GLN A 162 -11.25 0.68 7.30
CA GLN A 162 -10.47 -0.48 7.82
C GLN A 162 -11.27 -1.81 7.77
N GLU A 163 -12.08 -1.97 6.74
CA GLU A 163 -12.95 -3.16 6.51
C GLU A 163 -12.63 -3.85 5.18
N LEU A 164 -11.35 -3.80 4.76
CA LEU A 164 -10.92 -4.40 3.50
C LEU A 164 -11.02 -5.94 3.56
N ASN A 165 -11.61 -6.56 2.57
CA ASN A 165 -11.63 -8.02 2.45
C ASN A 165 -10.64 -8.53 1.40
N TYR A 166 -10.45 -9.86 1.32
CA TYR A 166 -9.44 -10.50 0.46
C TYR A 166 -9.56 -10.16 -1.03
N SER A 167 -10.76 -9.87 -1.53
CA SER A 167 -11.02 -9.65 -2.96
C SER A 167 -11.37 -8.20 -3.29
N SER A 168 -11.35 -7.30 -2.29
CA SER A 168 -11.67 -5.89 -2.50
C SER A 168 -10.60 -5.17 -3.31
N ASP A 169 -11.06 -4.25 -4.12
CA ASP A 169 -10.25 -3.18 -4.65
C ASP A 169 -9.92 -2.19 -3.52
N ILE A 170 -8.88 -1.41 -3.69
CA ILE A 170 -8.55 -0.29 -2.82
C ILE A 170 -8.90 1.02 -3.55
N ASP A 171 -9.87 1.74 -2.99
CA ASP A 171 -10.30 3.03 -3.49
C ASP A 171 -9.35 4.10 -2.93
N LEU A 172 -8.71 4.91 -3.79
CA LEU A 172 -7.69 5.87 -3.40
C LEU A 172 -7.94 7.25 -3.99
N ILE A 173 -7.55 8.27 -3.24
CA ILE A 173 -7.38 9.65 -3.72
C ILE A 173 -5.97 10.09 -3.39
N TYR A 174 -5.25 10.64 -4.38
CA TYR A 174 -3.92 11.20 -4.21
C TYR A 174 -4.00 12.71 -4.08
N ILE A 175 -3.43 13.25 -3.01
CA ILE A 175 -3.38 14.68 -2.75
C ILE A 175 -1.96 15.16 -2.50
N TYR A 176 -1.70 16.44 -2.81
CA TYR A 176 -0.42 17.08 -2.53
C TYR A 176 -0.61 18.56 -2.15
N THR A 177 0.39 19.17 -1.52
CA THR A 177 0.27 20.49 -0.89
C THR A 177 -0.07 21.58 -1.90
N SER A 178 0.77 21.78 -2.94
CA SER A 178 0.64 22.91 -3.86
C SER A 178 1.03 22.54 -5.30
N SER A 179 0.19 22.96 -6.25
CA SER A 179 0.49 22.87 -7.69
C SER A 179 1.50 23.93 -8.14
N HIS A 180 1.64 25.02 -7.36
CA HIS A 180 2.65 26.05 -7.59
C HIS A 180 4.03 25.54 -7.16
N GLY A 181 5.08 26.05 -7.80
CA GLY A 181 6.43 25.68 -7.49
C GLY A 181 7.01 24.57 -8.38
N GLU A 182 8.23 24.24 -8.12
CA GLU A 182 9.02 23.27 -8.88
C GLU A 182 9.98 22.50 -7.97
N THR A 183 10.56 21.42 -8.49
CA THR A 183 11.58 20.67 -7.76
C THR A 183 12.87 21.46 -7.58
N GLN A 184 13.50 21.36 -6.41
CA GLN A 184 14.79 21.94 -6.10
C GLN A 184 15.86 20.86 -6.17
N LEU A 185 16.86 21.08 -7.03
CA LEU A 185 18.00 20.17 -7.15
C LEU A 185 18.95 20.40 -5.98
N ASP A 186 19.42 19.30 -5.40
CA ASP A 186 20.47 19.37 -4.41
C ASP A 186 21.80 19.72 -5.08
N SER A 187 22.38 20.86 -4.73
CA SER A 187 23.66 21.35 -5.26
C SER A 187 24.85 20.43 -4.95
N SER A 188 24.69 19.49 -4.01
CA SER A 188 25.71 18.49 -3.65
C SER A 188 25.66 17.22 -4.55
N GLN A 189 24.60 17.03 -5.31
CA GLN A 189 24.46 15.89 -6.21
C GLN A 189 24.97 16.24 -7.62
N THR A 190 25.98 15.52 -8.05
CA THR A 190 26.65 15.61 -9.38
C THR A 190 25.74 15.19 -10.57
N THR A 191 24.49 14.86 -10.31
CA THR A 191 23.52 14.47 -11.34
C THR A 191 22.89 15.71 -11.99
N SER A 192 22.99 15.79 -13.29
CA SER A 192 22.28 16.75 -14.15
C SER A 192 20.76 16.48 -14.12
N GLY A 193 20.14 16.69 -12.95
CA GLY A 193 18.70 16.53 -12.77
C GLY A 193 17.95 17.58 -13.60
N ILE A 194 16.78 17.22 -14.10
CA ILE A 194 15.88 18.15 -14.78
C ILE A 194 14.81 18.56 -13.78
N LYS A 195 14.75 19.85 -13.48
CA LYS A 195 13.66 20.43 -12.70
C LYS A 195 12.33 20.25 -13.42
N ILE A 196 11.31 19.93 -12.68
CA ILE A 196 9.94 19.81 -13.15
C ILE A 196 8.98 20.51 -12.18
N SER A 197 7.79 20.89 -12.66
CA SER A 197 6.76 21.48 -11.81
C SER A 197 6.25 20.49 -10.75
N ASN A 198 5.71 20.99 -9.64
CA ASN A 198 5.08 20.15 -8.63
C ASN A 198 3.95 19.31 -9.22
N HIS A 199 3.12 19.88 -10.09
CA HIS A 199 2.07 19.15 -10.79
C HIS A 199 2.61 17.94 -11.56
N GLU A 200 3.67 18.12 -12.33
CA GLU A 200 4.29 17.03 -13.09
C GLU A 200 4.94 16.00 -12.16
N TYR A 201 5.59 16.45 -11.08
CA TYR A 201 6.22 15.57 -10.10
C TYR A 201 5.19 14.65 -9.44
N PHE A 202 4.12 15.21 -8.88
CA PHE A 202 3.11 14.42 -8.17
C PHE A 202 2.25 13.57 -9.10
N SER A 203 2.03 13.99 -10.33
CA SER A 203 1.41 13.14 -11.36
C SER A 203 2.27 11.92 -11.70
N LYS A 204 3.61 12.09 -11.81
CA LYS A 204 4.54 10.97 -12.01
C LYS A 204 4.58 10.06 -10.79
N LEU A 205 4.62 10.63 -9.58
CA LEU A 205 4.62 9.90 -8.32
C LEU A 205 3.38 9.02 -8.18
N ALA A 206 2.20 9.60 -8.38
CA ALA A 206 0.91 8.88 -8.31
C ALA A 206 0.85 7.72 -9.32
N ARG A 207 1.25 7.96 -10.58
CA ARG A 207 1.31 6.91 -11.61
C ARG A 207 2.27 5.78 -11.22
N GLN A 208 3.43 6.12 -10.66
CA GLN A 208 4.42 5.12 -10.29
C GLN A 208 3.95 4.27 -9.10
N ILE A 209 3.32 4.88 -8.09
CA ILE A 209 2.71 4.17 -6.97
C ILE A 209 1.61 3.24 -7.48
N THR A 210 0.68 3.76 -8.30
CA THR A 210 -0.39 2.97 -8.92
C THR A 210 0.18 1.79 -9.69
N LYS A 211 1.25 2.00 -10.45
CA LYS A 211 1.93 0.93 -11.19
C LYS A 211 2.48 -0.14 -10.26
N TYR A 212 3.20 0.21 -9.20
CA TYR A 212 3.75 -0.76 -8.25
C TYR A 212 2.66 -1.63 -7.60
N ILE A 213 1.51 -1.02 -7.29
CA ILE A 213 0.42 -1.71 -6.59
C ILE A 213 -0.48 -2.52 -7.55
N ASN A 214 -0.87 -1.95 -8.69
CA ASN A 214 -1.92 -2.50 -9.57
C ASN A 214 -1.41 -3.36 -10.73
N GLU A 215 -0.15 -3.19 -11.16
CA GLU A 215 0.37 -3.90 -12.33
C GLU A 215 0.35 -5.42 -12.13
N ILE A 216 -0.26 -6.13 -13.08
CA ILE A 216 -0.32 -7.59 -13.08
C ILE A 216 0.97 -8.14 -13.71
N THR A 217 1.67 -8.98 -12.96
CA THR A 217 2.87 -9.70 -13.39
C THR A 217 2.67 -11.21 -13.25
N SER A 218 3.71 -12.00 -13.52
CA SER A 218 3.70 -13.45 -13.22
C SER A 218 3.42 -13.75 -11.74
N GLU A 219 3.77 -12.79 -10.84
CA GLU A 219 3.46 -12.86 -9.41
C GLU A 219 2.06 -12.33 -9.05
N GLY A 220 1.24 -11.93 -10.04
CA GLY A 220 -0.02 -11.22 -9.82
C GLY A 220 0.20 -9.73 -9.55
N ASN A 221 -0.78 -9.09 -8.90
CA ASN A 221 -0.69 -7.71 -8.41
C ASN A 221 -0.59 -7.66 -6.88
N VAL A 222 -0.30 -6.50 -6.34
CA VAL A 222 -0.39 -6.25 -4.89
C VAL A 222 -1.86 -6.09 -4.51
N PHE A 223 -2.51 -5.05 -5.02
CA PHE A 223 -3.96 -4.81 -4.94
C PHE A 223 -4.47 -4.23 -6.26
N ARG A 224 -5.76 -4.41 -6.56
CA ARG A 224 -6.43 -3.64 -7.61
C ARG A 224 -6.70 -2.25 -7.06
N VAL A 225 -6.30 -1.23 -7.81
CA VAL A 225 -6.48 0.17 -7.44
C VAL A 225 -7.64 0.76 -8.21
N ASP A 226 -8.57 1.37 -7.49
CA ASP A 226 -9.64 2.20 -8.02
C ASP A 226 -9.39 3.67 -7.66
N LEU A 227 -9.43 4.55 -8.64
CA LEU A 227 -9.23 5.99 -8.50
C LEU A 227 -10.48 6.80 -8.87
N ASP A 228 -11.63 6.16 -9.09
CA ASP A 228 -12.83 6.82 -9.63
C ASP A 228 -13.51 7.76 -8.63
N LEU A 229 -13.16 7.65 -7.34
CA LEU A 229 -13.64 8.56 -6.28
C LEU A 229 -12.87 9.90 -6.21
N ARG A 230 -11.81 10.09 -7.04
CA ARG A 230 -11.08 11.35 -7.07
C ARG A 230 -11.90 12.48 -7.72
N PRO A 231 -11.55 13.77 -7.47
CA PRO A 231 -12.16 14.90 -8.16
C PRO A 231 -12.25 14.70 -9.67
N ASP A 232 -13.41 14.96 -10.27
CA ASP A 232 -13.76 14.71 -11.68
C ASP A 232 -13.68 13.24 -12.13
N GLY A 233 -13.54 12.30 -11.20
CA GLY A 233 -13.51 10.87 -11.46
C GLY A 233 -12.48 10.46 -12.52
N PRO A 234 -12.80 9.53 -13.45
CA PRO A 234 -11.86 9.07 -14.48
C PRO A 234 -11.30 10.17 -15.39
N SER A 235 -12.00 11.29 -15.52
CA SER A 235 -11.60 12.43 -16.38
C SER A 235 -10.68 13.41 -15.66
N GLY A 236 -10.62 13.34 -14.33
CA GLY A 236 -9.82 14.24 -13.50
C GLY A 236 -8.35 13.86 -13.42
N GLU A 237 -7.56 14.79 -12.89
CA GLU A 237 -6.13 14.58 -12.62
C GLU A 237 -5.91 13.40 -11.68
N ILE A 238 -4.84 12.66 -11.91
CA ILE A 238 -4.52 11.49 -11.07
C ILE A 238 -4.18 11.87 -9.63
N ALA A 239 -3.60 13.05 -9.42
CA ALA A 239 -3.30 13.63 -8.12
C ALA A 239 -3.72 15.11 -8.11
N ASN A 240 -4.30 15.57 -7.01
CA ASN A 240 -4.87 16.90 -6.88
C ASN A 240 -4.18 17.70 -5.77
N SER A 241 -3.91 18.99 -6.00
CA SER A 241 -3.45 19.87 -4.93
C SER A 241 -4.59 20.18 -3.95
N LEU A 242 -4.27 20.60 -2.71
CA LEU A 242 -5.28 21.03 -1.75
C LEU A 242 -6.20 22.10 -2.34
N ALA A 243 -5.66 23.11 -2.98
CA ALA A 243 -6.44 24.19 -3.60
C ALA A 243 -7.35 23.67 -4.72
N SER A 244 -6.91 22.69 -5.51
CA SER A 244 -7.73 22.04 -6.54
C SER A 244 -8.89 21.26 -5.91
N CYS A 245 -8.62 20.49 -4.84
CA CYS A 245 -9.65 19.78 -4.10
C CYS A 245 -10.67 20.74 -3.51
N GLU A 246 -10.23 21.82 -2.86
CA GLU A 246 -11.11 22.83 -2.28
C GLU A 246 -12.05 23.42 -3.34
N THR A 247 -11.49 23.88 -4.47
CA THR A 247 -12.27 24.44 -5.59
C THR A 247 -13.30 23.45 -6.12
N TYR A 248 -12.90 22.19 -6.29
CA TYR A 248 -13.79 21.14 -6.79
C TYR A 248 -14.96 20.88 -5.83
N TYR A 249 -14.66 20.59 -4.56
CA TYR A 249 -15.70 20.22 -3.59
C TYR A 249 -16.63 21.38 -3.24
N GLN A 250 -16.14 22.62 -3.22
CA GLN A 250 -16.99 23.80 -3.03
C GLN A 250 -17.93 24.07 -4.21
N SER A 251 -17.47 23.81 -5.44
CA SER A 251 -18.21 24.19 -6.65
C SER A 251 -19.02 23.06 -7.27
N TRP A 252 -18.48 21.83 -7.24
CA TRP A 252 -18.99 20.69 -8.01
C TRP A 252 -19.25 19.45 -7.15
N GLY A 253 -18.82 19.42 -5.90
CA GLY A 253 -18.95 18.29 -4.99
C GLY A 253 -20.39 17.81 -4.85
N LYS A 254 -20.61 16.52 -5.06
CA LYS A 254 -21.94 15.87 -5.04
C LYS A 254 -22.25 15.26 -3.69
N THR A 255 -23.52 15.07 -3.37
CA THR A 255 -23.96 14.50 -2.09
C THR A 255 -23.37 13.10 -1.82
N TRP A 256 -23.20 12.27 -2.84
CA TRP A 256 -22.63 10.95 -2.68
C TRP A 256 -21.13 11.00 -2.32
N GLU A 257 -20.39 12.03 -2.76
CA GLU A 257 -18.98 12.22 -2.40
C GLU A 257 -18.82 12.58 -0.91
N ARG A 258 -19.78 13.33 -0.33
CA ARG A 258 -19.83 13.55 1.12
C ARG A 258 -19.92 12.24 1.89
N GLN A 259 -20.78 11.33 1.44
CA GLN A 259 -20.92 10.01 2.05
C GLN A 259 -19.63 9.17 1.89
N ALA A 260 -18.97 9.26 0.75
CA ALA A 260 -17.69 8.58 0.52
C ALA A 260 -16.58 9.09 1.45
N MET A 261 -16.57 10.42 1.74
CA MET A 261 -15.58 11.05 2.62
C MET A 261 -15.72 10.66 4.10
N ILE A 262 -16.89 10.22 4.58
CA ILE A 262 -17.12 9.85 5.98
C ILE A 262 -16.12 8.78 6.46
N LYS A 263 -15.71 7.86 5.59
CA LYS A 263 -14.76 6.79 5.90
C LYS A 263 -13.32 7.11 5.47
N ALA A 264 -13.10 8.25 4.84
CA ALA A 264 -11.79 8.61 4.32
C ALA A 264 -10.76 8.78 5.45
N ARG A 265 -9.55 8.31 5.24
CA ARG A 265 -8.41 8.49 6.14
C ARG A 265 -7.09 8.50 5.37
N VAL A 266 -6.04 8.97 6.00
CA VAL A 266 -4.68 8.82 5.45
C VAL A 266 -4.29 7.35 5.52
N SER A 267 -3.95 6.76 4.38
CA SER A 267 -3.43 5.40 4.27
C SER A 267 -1.90 5.36 4.13
N ALA A 268 -1.32 6.39 3.50
CA ALA A 268 0.14 6.52 3.37
C ALA A 268 0.53 7.98 3.08
N GLY A 269 1.81 8.30 3.25
CA GLY A 269 2.37 9.63 3.02
C GLY A 269 2.26 10.55 4.23
N SER A 270 2.02 11.84 3.98
CA SER A 270 2.02 12.86 5.02
C SER A 270 0.69 12.91 5.80
N GLU A 271 0.78 12.61 7.10
CA GLU A 271 -0.35 12.76 8.04
C GLU A 271 -0.70 14.24 8.27
N SER A 272 0.27 15.17 8.18
CA SER A 272 -0.01 16.60 8.33
C SER A 272 -0.85 17.12 7.17
N LEU A 273 -0.46 16.79 5.94
CA LEU A 273 -1.24 17.14 4.75
C LEU A 273 -2.66 16.52 4.78
N GLY A 274 -2.77 15.29 5.30
CA GLY A 274 -4.08 14.67 5.48
C GLY A 274 -4.97 15.43 6.47
N ARG A 275 -4.41 15.87 7.61
CA ARG A 275 -5.16 16.71 8.56
C ARG A 275 -5.60 18.03 7.94
N ASP A 276 -4.72 18.69 7.18
CA ASP A 276 -5.07 19.94 6.49
C ASP A 276 -6.20 19.72 5.47
N PHE A 277 -6.15 18.61 4.73
CA PHE A 277 -7.22 18.21 3.81
C PHE A 277 -8.56 18.01 4.55
N PHE A 278 -8.60 17.22 5.63
CA PHE A 278 -9.85 16.95 6.36
C PHE A 278 -10.39 18.21 7.04
N SER A 279 -9.52 19.08 7.55
CA SER A 279 -9.94 20.38 8.09
C SER A 279 -10.59 21.28 7.02
N MET A 280 -10.00 21.31 5.82
CA MET A 280 -10.57 22.02 4.67
C MET A 280 -11.91 21.44 4.23
N MET A 281 -12.07 20.10 4.35
CA MET A 281 -13.27 19.38 3.93
C MET A 281 -14.40 19.40 4.95
N GLU A 282 -14.15 19.81 6.21
CA GLU A 282 -15.15 19.82 7.28
C GLU A 282 -16.47 20.54 6.90
N PRO A 283 -16.44 21.72 6.24
CA PRO A 283 -17.67 22.39 5.82
C PRO A 283 -18.43 21.64 4.72
N PHE A 284 -17.78 20.75 3.98
CA PHE A 284 -18.36 19.95 2.90
C PHE A 284 -18.99 18.65 3.43
N ILE A 285 -18.36 17.98 4.38
CA ILE A 285 -18.82 16.71 4.96
C ILE A 285 -19.94 16.93 5.97
#